data_9e225bfbfbebaff7b4c186eb949ebe89
#
_entry.id   9e225bfbfbebaff7b4c186eb949ebe89
#
_cell.length_a   1.000
_cell.length_b   1.000
_cell.length_c   1.000
_cell.angle_alpha   90.00
_cell.angle_beta   90.00
_cell.angle_gamma   90.00
#
_symmetry.space_group_name_H-M   'P 1'
#
loop_
_entity.id
_entity.type
_entity.pdbx_description
1 polymer ?
#
loop_
_entity_poly.entity_id
_entity_poly.type
_entity_poly.pdbx_seq_one_letter_code
_entity_poly.pdbx_strand_id
1 'polypeptide(L)'
;MRLTVLVGPGLVADAALLASSTAAACAELDVTGRVVTAGSAGEMRSLLAATEQPVVALPGPTPAARALIGAQPSGVVWYDLTVEPPVPGAVHLAGRGLWGLAWAIRHAVHRLRAPAGRIAYGPDPDQWGDLRLPSALDTGPAPVAVLLHGGFWRSIWGADLMDALAADLTRRGYASWNLEYRRPDRHGWDATTQDVEAGLVALRELARDRPLDLDRIVVLGHSAGGQLALRAAADLAGRTSGPRVALAVSLAGVLDLAEGERRYLGDGAVAAALGGSPATAPRRYAESDPMRRLPTRVPTLLVQGTEDSLDLVDANRRYAVAAAGAGDDVRHLEQPGDHFAVIDPASVIWQDTMTAVDARLGR
;
A
#
# COMPACT_ATOMS: atom_id res chain seq x y z
N MET A 1 18.56 16.20 -4.47
CA MET A 1 17.82 16.40 -3.20
C MET A 1 18.59 15.75 -2.06
N ARG A 2 18.53 16.30 -0.85
CA ARG A 2 19.15 15.71 0.34
C ARG A 2 18.07 15.26 1.32
N LEU A 3 18.33 14.18 2.07
CA LEU A 3 17.46 13.65 3.12
C LEU A 3 18.27 13.48 4.40
N THR A 4 17.66 13.78 5.55
CA THR A 4 18.28 13.53 6.86
C THR A 4 17.53 12.44 7.61
N VAL A 5 18.24 11.38 8.01
CA VAL A 5 17.78 10.44 9.03
C VAL A 5 18.28 10.96 10.38
N LEU A 6 17.34 11.39 11.22
CA LEU A 6 17.65 11.95 12.54
C LEU A 6 17.37 10.92 13.63
N VAL A 7 18.43 10.50 14.30
CA VAL A 7 18.40 9.48 15.35
C VAL A 7 18.27 10.16 16.71
N GLY A 8 17.24 9.85 17.46
CA GLY A 8 16.97 10.38 18.79
C GLY A 8 17.75 9.69 19.90
N PRO A 9 17.75 10.28 21.10
CA PRO A 9 18.52 9.78 22.24
C PRO A 9 18.04 8.42 22.73
N GLY A 10 19.01 7.52 22.98
CA GLY A 10 18.73 6.19 23.51
C GLY A 10 18.22 5.17 22.49
N LEU A 11 18.17 5.50 21.20
CA LEU A 11 17.88 4.51 20.17
C LEU A 11 18.98 3.43 20.16
N VAL A 12 18.56 2.17 20.21
CA VAL A 12 19.48 1.03 20.14
C VAL A 12 19.50 0.49 18.71
N ALA A 13 20.55 0.83 17.97
CA ALA A 13 20.83 0.31 16.64
C ALA A 13 22.32 0.46 16.34
N ASP A 14 22.85 -0.40 15.45
CA ASP A 14 24.22 -0.24 14.96
C ASP A 14 24.31 0.97 14.02
N ALA A 15 25.23 1.88 14.32
CA ALA A 15 25.35 3.14 13.58
C ALA A 15 25.82 2.94 12.13
N ALA A 16 26.72 1.96 11.91
CA ALA A 16 27.22 1.69 10.55
C ALA A 16 26.13 1.05 9.69
N LEU A 17 25.31 0.17 10.28
CA LEU A 17 24.16 -0.43 9.61
C LEU A 17 23.08 0.61 9.28
N LEU A 18 22.77 1.53 10.20
CA LEU A 18 21.87 2.66 9.91
C LEU A 18 22.38 3.53 8.75
N ALA A 19 23.68 3.85 8.76
CA ALA A 19 24.29 4.67 7.72
C ALA A 19 24.27 3.96 6.36
N SER A 20 24.65 2.67 6.30
CA SER A 20 24.66 1.88 5.05
C SER A 20 23.25 1.66 4.50
N SER A 21 22.27 1.33 5.36
CA SER A 21 20.86 1.19 4.95
C SER A 21 20.27 2.51 4.45
N THR A 22 20.62 3.63 5.10
CA THR A 22 20.21 4.97 4.63
C THR A 22 20.80 5.27 3.26
N ALA A 23 22.10 5.01 3.08
CA ALA A 23 22.79 5.26 1.80
C ALA A 23 22.19 4.43 0.67
N ALA A 24 21.95 3.14 0.91
CA ALA A 24 21.34 2.25 -0.08
C ALA A 24 19.94 2.72 -0.50
N ALA A 25 19.05 2.96 0.47
CA ALA A 25 17.69 3.43 0.18
C ALA A 25 17.66 4.80 -0.52
N CYS A 26 18.59 5.68 -0.19
CA CYS A 26 18.72 6.99 -0.84
C CYS A 26 19.26 6.86 -2.28
N ALA A 27 20.21 5.94 -2.53
CA ALA A 27 20.75 5.71 -3.86
C ALA A 27 19.67 5.20 -4.84
N GLU A 28 18.80 4.31 -4.42
CA GLU A 28 17.66 3.82 -5.22
C GLU A 28 16.71 4.96 -5.66
N LEU A 29 16.67 6.04 -4.89
CA LEU A 29 15.79 7.18 -5.12
C LEU A 29 16.50 8.38 -5.77
N ASP A 30 17.78 8.25 -6.14
CA ASP A 30 18.62 9.36 -6.61
C ASP A 30 18.57 10.57 -5.66
N VAL A 31 18.81 10.31 -4.37
CA VAL A 31 18.92 11.31 -3.32
C VAL A 31 20.19 11.09 -2.48
N THR A 32 20.70 12.14 -1.85
CA THR A 32 21.82 12.03 -0.91
C THR A 32 21.28 11.96 0.51
N GLY A 33 21.55 10.86 1.21
CA GLY A 33 21.16 10.65 2.61
C GLY A 33 22.30 10.95 3.58
N ARG A 34 21.97 11.43 4.76
CA ARG A 34 22.89 11.49 5.90
C ARG A 34 22.19 11.06 7.18
N VAL A 35 22.94 10.44 8.10
CA VAL A 35 22.47 10.12 9.45
C VAL A 35 23.04 11.14 10.42
N VAL A 36 22.20 11.68 11.29
CA VAL A 36 22.57 12.62 12.36
C VAL A 36 22.00 12.12 13.66
N THR A 37 22.83 12.04 14.71
CA THR A 37 22.39 11.58 16.03
C THR A 37 22.27 12.75 16.98
N ALA A 38 21.16 12.85 17.69
CA ALA A 38 20.91 13.81 18.74
C ALA A 38 21.16 13.15 20.11
N GLY A 39 21.97 13.76 20.95
CA GLY A 39 22.26 13.29 22.30
C GLY A 39 21.14 13.58 23.32
N SER A 40 20.19 14.46 22.97
CA SER A 40 19.05 14.81 23.81
C SER A 40 17.80 15.16 23.00
N ALA A 41 16.64 15.15 23.66
CA ALA A 41 15.38 15.60 23.04
C ALA A 41 15.42 17.09 22.69
N GLY A 42 16.13 17.91 23.45
CA GLY A 42 16.34 19.34 23.14
C GLY A 42 17.13 19.55 21.88
N GLU A 43 18.23 18.81 21.72
CA GLU A 43 19.04 18.84 20.50
C GLU A 43 18.24 18.31 19.29
N MET A 44 17.52 17.20 19.47
CA MET A 44 16.64 16.66 18.41
C MET A 44 15.62 17.70 17.93
N ARG A 45 14.99 18.43 18.86
CA ARG A 45 14.06 19.52 18.53
C ARG A 45 14.75 20.62 17.73
N SER A 46 15.96 21.04 18.15
CA SER A 46 16.70 22.09 17.46
C SER A 46 17.11 21.67 16.04
N LEU A 47 17.54 20.41 15.86
CA LEU A 47 17.90 19.86 14.56
C LEU A 47 16.68 19.75 13.63
N LEU A 48 15.52 19.33 14.15
CA LEU A 48 14.25 19.29 13.40
C LEU A 48 13.85 20.69 12.92
N ALA A 49 13.95 21.70 13.80
CA ALA A 49 13.60 23.08 13.45
C ALA A 49 14.56 23.73 12.43
N ALA A 50 15.82 23.32 12.44
CA ALA A 50 16.85 23.84 11.53
C ALA A 50 16.92 23.11 10.18
N THR A 51 16.17 22.03 9.98
CA THR A 51 16.26 21.19 8.79
C THR A 51 15.12 21.49 7.82
N GLU A 52 15.42 22.13 6.69
CA GLU A 52 14.45 22.42 5.61
C GLU A 52 14.22 21.25 4.65
N GLN A 53 14.95 20.16 4.81
CA GLN A 53 14.95 18.99 3.92
C GLN A 53 13.97 17.92 4.44
N PRO A 54 13.58 16.92 3.59
CA PRO A 54 12.83 15.79 4.11
C PRO A 54 13.62 15.10 5.23
N VAL A 55 12.91 14.83 6.32
CA VAL A 55 13.47 14.19 7.51
C VAL A 55 12.74 12.90 7.80
N VAL A 56 13.50 11.82 8.02
CA VAL A 56 13.02 10.64 8.72
C VAL A 56 13.57 10.69 10.13
N ALA A 57 12.69 10.82 11.13
CA ALA A 57 13.07 10.97 12.52
C ALA A 57 12.76 9.69 13.32
N LEU A 58 13.80 9.10 13.91
CA LEU A 58 13.69 7.96 14.82
C LEU A 58 13.76 8.50 16.26
N PRO A 59 12.61 8.62 16.97
CA PRO A 59 12.59 9.36 18.25
C PRO A 59 13.37 8.64 19.37
N GLY A 60 13.50 7.32 19.27
CA GLY A 60 14.04 6.50 20.36
C GLY A 60 13.07 6.36 21.54
N PRO A 61 13.46 5.68 22.61
CA PRO A 61 12.55 5.28 23.69
C PRO A 61 12.28 6.36 24.74
N THR A 62 13.00 7.50 24.73
CA THR A 62 12.87 8.48 25.79
C THR A 62 11.54 9.26 25.70
N PRO A 63 10.77 9.42 26.80
CA PRO A 63 9.50 10.14 26.77
C PRO A 63 9.59 11.55 26.20
N ALA A 64 10.68 12.26 26.50
CA ALA A 64 10.90 13.61 26.01
C ALA A 64 11.11 13.70 24.49
N ALA A 65 11.76 12.72 23.89
CA ALA A 65 11.92 12.65 22.43
C ALA A 65 10.62 12.18 21.76
N ARG A 66 9.92 11.23 22.34
CA ARG A 66 8.62 10.76 21.84
C ARG A 66 7.57 11.87 21.86
N ALA A 67 7.61 12.77 22.83
CA ALA A 67 6.72 13.94 22.89
C ALA A 67 6.94 14.95 21.73
N LEU A 68 7.98 14.76 20.93
CA LEU A 68 8.21 15.56 19.71
C LEU A 68 7.40 15.06 18.51
N ILE A 69 6.90 13.81 18.55
CA ILE A 69 6.11 13.22 17.46
C ILE A 69 4.83 14.06 17.29
N GLY A 70 4.62 14.57 16.08
CA GLY A 70 3.46 15.42 15.77
C GLY A 70 3.56 16.89 16.25
N ALA A 71 4.53 17.22 17.10
CA ALA A 71 4.73 18.60 17.58
C ALA A 71 5.54 19.47 16.61
N GLN A 72 6.00 18.92 15.50
CA GLN A 72 6.88 19.58 14.53
C GLN A 72 6.15 19.86 13.21
N PRO A 73 6.70 20.77 12.35
CA PRO A 73 6.08 21.12 11.08
C PRO A 73 5.79 19.92 10.18
N SER A 74 4.79 20.05 9.30
CA SER A 74 4.45 19.09 8.25
C SER A 74 5.67 18.82 7.35
N GLY A 75 6.15 17.60 7.28
CA GLY A 75 7.30 17.20 6.44
C GLY A 75 8.21 16.17 7.08
N VAL A 76 8.06 15.93 8.38
CA VAL A 76 8.79 14.88 9.10
C VAL A 76 8.03 13.58 9.01
N VAL A 77 8.70 12.51 8.56
CA VAL A 77 8.24 11.14 8.71
C VAL A 77 8.86 10.57 9.97
N TRP A 78 8.03 10.27 10.95
CA TRP A 78 8.45 9.60 12.17
C TRP A 78 8.51 8.11 11.96
N TYR A 79 9.57 7.49 12.45
CA TYR A 79 9.77 6.05 12.30
C TYR A 79 10.25 5.39 13.59
N ASP A 80 9.45 4.48 14.12
CA ASP A 80 9.82 3.62 15.23
C ASP A 80 10.25 2.23 14.73
N LEU A 81 11.41 1.75 15.20
CA LEU A 81 11.88 0.39 14.90
C LEU A 81 10.98 -0.67 15.54
N THR A 82 10.42 -0.37 16.70
CA THR A 82 9.52 -1.24 17.48
C THR A 82 8.05 -0.97 17.13
N VAL A 83 7.20 -1.92 17.48
CA VAL A 83 5.75 -1.76 17.33
C VAL A 83 5.26 -0.72 18.35
N GLU A 84 4.74 0.38 17.84
CA GLU A 84 4.21 1.48 18.63
C GLU A 84 2.83 1.90 18.07
N PRO A 85 1.92 2.36 18.90
CA PRO A 85 0.68 2.93 18.39
C PRO A 85 0.97 4.20 17.60
N PRO A 86 0.27 4.43 16.46
CA PRO A 86 0.44 5.65 15.69
C PRO A 86 0.04 6.87 16.52
N VAL A 87 0.79 7.96 16.35
CA VAL A 87 0.45 9.25 16.99
C VAL A 87 -0.49 10.01 16.05
N PRO A 88 -1.73 10.33 16.49
CA PRO A 88 -2.70 11.03 15.67
C PRO A 88 -2.16 12.36 15.13
N GLY A 89 -2.41 12.61 13.83
CA GLY A 89 -1.97 13.84 13.18
C GLY A 89 -0.52 13.87 12.74
N ALA A 90 0.30 12.89 13.16
CA ALA A 90 1.67 12.73 12.70
C ALA A 90 1.76 11.74 11.53
N VAL A 91 2.76 11.92 10.66
CA VAL A 91 3.18 10.87 9.72
C VAL A 91 4.09 9.93 10.49
N HIS A 92 3.53 8.85 10.99
CA HIS A 92 4.21 7.95 11.91
C HIS A 92 4.10 6.51 11.47
N LEU A 93 5.24 5.90 11.12
CA LEU A 93 5.40 4.51 10.75
C LEU A 93 6.11 3.77 11.89
N ALA A 94 5.74 2.53 12.17
CA ALA A 94 6.29 1.77 13.30
C ALA A 94 6.30 0.26 13.05
N GLY A 95 7.17 -0.46 13.77
CA GLY A 95 7.11 -1.91 13.91
C GLY A 95 7.70 -2.73 12.76
N ARG A 96 8.47 -2.11 11.87
CA ARG A 96 9.10 -2.80 10.71
C ARG A 96 10.59 -3.06 10.89
N GLY A 97 11.13 -2.87 12.11
CA GLY A 97 12.55 -3.05 12.43
C GLY A 97 13.48 -2.17 11.57
N LEU A 98 14.75 -2.55 11.45
CA LEU A 98 15.72 -1.80 10.63
C LEU A 98 15.40 -1.84 9.13
N TRP A 99 14.83 -2.95 8.65
CA TRP A 99 14.42 -3.09 7.25
C TRP A 99 13.38 -2.04 6.83
N GLY A 100 12.47 -1.68 7.73
CA GLY A 100 11.44 -0.68 7.46
C GLY A 100 11.97 0.75 7.31
N LEU A 101 13.23 1.04 7.68
CA LEU A 101 13.84 2.36 7.46
C LEU A 101 13.84 2.74 5.98
N ALA A 102 14.10 1.80 5.08
CA ALA A 102 14.06 2.05 3.64
C ALA A 102 12.66 2.51 3.18
N TRP A 103 11.60 1.94 3.73
CA TRP A 103 10.22 2.36 3.44
C TRP A 103 9.90 3.75 3.99
N ALA A 104 10.37 4.08 5.18
CA ALA A 104 10.21 5.42 5.74
C ALA A 104 10.93 6.48 4.89
N ILE A 105 12.13 6.16 4.38
CA ILE A 105 12.88 7.02 3.46
C ILE A 105 12.13 7.18 2.13
N ARG A 106 11.65 6.09 1.53
CA ARG A 106 10.83 6.12 0.30
C ARG A 106 9.60 7.00 0.50
N HIS A 107 8.87 6.79 1.60
CA HIS A 107 7.70 7.59 1.95
C HIS A 107 8.02 9.08 2.04
N ALA A 108 9.08 9.45 2.77
CA ALA A 108 9.50 10.86 2.90
C ALA A 108 9.85 11.51 1.56
N VAL A 109 10.51 10.77 0.67
CA VAL A 109 10.89 11.25 -0.67
C VAL A 109 9.67 11.38 -1.58
N HIS A 110 8.79 10.37 -1.62
CA HIS A 110 7.61 10.39 -2.49
C HIS A 110 6.61 11.46 -2.07
N ARG A 111 6.39 11.66 -0.76
CA ARG A 111 5.54 12.74 -0.27
C ARG A 111 5.99 14.12 -0.74
N LEU A 112 7.29 14.34 -0.87
CA LEU A 112 7.84 15.61 -1.35
C LEU A 112 7.76 15.73 -2.88
N ARG A 113 8.13 14.64 -3.60
CA ARG A 113 8.19 14.65 -5.07
C ARG A 113 6.81 14.62 -5.74
N ALA A 114 5.86 13.93 -5.10
CA ALA A 114 4.51 13.75 -5.61
C ALA A 114 3.49 13.96 -4.47
N PRO A 115 3.29 15.22 -4.04
CA PRO A 115 2.36 15.53 -2.96
C PRO A 115 0.96 15.08 -3.32
N ALA A 116 0.21 14.64 -2.31
CA ALA A 116 -1.18 14.20 -2.44
C ALA A 116 -2.10 15.03 -1.55
N GLY A 117 -3.34 15.15 -1.96
CA GLY A 117 -4.42 15.62 -1.09
C GLY A 117 -4.95 14.46 -0.25
N ARG A 118 -4.73 14.48 1.06
CA ARG A 118 -5.32 13.50 1.96
C ARG A 118 -6.78 13.82 2.21
N ILE A 119 -7.66 12.85 1.98
CA ILE A 119 -9.11 13.00 2.10
C ILE A 119 -9.65 11.85 2.94
N ALA A 120 -10.31 12.17 4.05
CA ALA A 120 -11.01 11.19 4.85
C ALA A 120 -12.28 10.71 4.12
N TYR A 121 -12.54 9.41 4.15
CA TYR A 121 -13.77 8.81 3.65
C TYR A 121 -14.64 8.21 4.77
N GLY A 122 -14.18 8.31 6.01
CA GLY A 122 -14.88 7.88 7.21
C GLY A 122 -14.34 8.58 8.47
N PRO A 123 -14.92 8.31 9.63
CA PRO A 123 -14.57 9.01 10.89
C PRO A 123 -13.33 8.46 11.59
N ASP A 124 -12.87 7.24 11.24
CA ASP A 124 -11.71 6.63 11.88
C ASP A 124 -10.40 7.24 11.33
N PRO A 125 -9.35 7.40 12.15
CA PRO A 125 -8.05 7.91 11.70
C PRO A 125 -7.40 7.12 10.55
N ASP A 126 -7.75 5.84 10.39
CA ASP A 126 -7.24 4.99 9.29
C ASP A 126 -8.18 4.99 8.06
N GLN A 127 -9.27 5.75 8.06
CA GLN A 127 -10.22 5.85 6.95
C GLN A 127 -9.93 7.07 6.07
N TRP A 128 -8.85 7.01 5.28
CA TRP A 128 -8.47 8.07 4.35
C TRP A 128 -7.84 7.51 3.08
N GLY A 129 -7.75 8.37 2.08
CA GLY A 129 -6.96 8.12 0.89
C GLY A 129 -6.14 9.34 0.50
N ASP A 130 -5.01 9.11 -0.11
CA ASP A 130 -4.18 10.14 -0.71
C ASP A 130 -4.51 10.23 -2.22
N LEU A 131 -5.18 11.33 -2.59
CA LEU A 131 -5.57 11.60 -3.99
C LEU A 131 -4.49 12.43 -4.69
N ARG A 132 -4.05 11.94 -5.85
CA ARG A 132 -3.20 12.70 -6.78
C ARG A 132 -3.92 12.81 -8.13
N LEU A 133 -3.92 14.00 -8.68
CA LEU A 133 -4.48 14.27 -10.02
C LEU A 133 -3.34 14.49 -11.02
N PRO A 134 -3.45 14.00 -12.26
CA PRO A 134 -2.46 14.29 -13.28
C PRO A 134 -2.41 15.79 -13.59
N SER A 135 -1.23 16.28 -13.91
CA SER A 135 -0.99 17.72 -14.18
C SER A 135 -1.62 18.20 -15.50
N ALA A 136 -1.81 17.30 -16.45
CA ALA A 136 -2.47 17.57 -17.72
C ALA A 136 -3.61 16.56 -17.94
N LEU A 137 -4.75 17.05 -18.36
CA LEU A 137 -5.89 16.25 -18.79
C LEU A 137 -6.06 16.50 -20.29
N ASP A 138 -5.56 15.59 -21.12
CA ASP A 138 -5.50 15.81 -22.57
C ASP A 138 -6.89 15.79 -23.24
N THR A 139 -7.84 15.00 -22.74
CA THR A 139 -9.11 14.76 -23.43
C THR A 139 -10.32 14.52 -22.52
N GLY A 140 -10.33 15.03 -21.29
CA GLY A 140 -11.46 14.85 -20.38
C GLY A 140 -11.09 14.27 -19.02
N PRO A 141 -12.05 13.68 -18.27
CA PRO A 141 -11.78 13.14 -16.94
C PRO A 141 -10.73 12.02 -16.94
N ALA A 142 -9.87 12.00 -15.91
CA ALA A 142 -8.83 11.01 -15.76
C ALA A 142 -9.38 9.65 -15.36
N PRO A 143 -8.91 8.53 -15.93
CA PRO A 143 -9.19 7.21 -15.39
C PRO A 143 -8.63 7.13 -13.96
N VAL A 144 -9.30 6.36 -13.12
CA VAL A 144 -8.96 6.28 -11.69
C VAL A 144 -8.22 4.98 -11.38
N ALA A 145 -7.06 5.09 -10.76
CA ALA A 145 -6.32 3.96 -10.21
C ALA A 145 -6.45 3.95 -8.69
N VAL A 146 -7.20 3.00 -8.15
CA VAL A 146 -7.32 2.77 -6.72
C VAL A 146 -6.25 1.79 -6.28
N LEU A 147 -5.46 2.15 -5.27
CA LEU A 147 -4.36 1.36 -4.76
C LEU A 147 -4.67 0.81 -3.37
N LEU A 148 -4.47 -0.48 -3.19
CA LEU A 148 -4.65 -1.20 -1.93
C LEU A 148 -3.34 -1.85 -1.52
N HIS A 149 -2.79 -1.42 -0.39
CA HIS A 149 -1.50 -1.90 0.08
C HIS A 149 -1.56 -3.33 0.63
N GLY A 150 -0.38 -3.98 0.69
CA GLY A 150 -0.16 -5.27 1.30
C GLY A 150 0.24 -5.21 2.77
N GLY A 151 0.93 -6.26 3.23
CA GLY A 151 1.47 -6.37 4.59
C GLY A 151 0.72 -7.36 5.46
N PHE A 152 0.20 -8.45 4.89
CA PHE A 152 -0.52 -9.50 5.60
C PHE A 152 -1.65 -8.99 6.50
N TRP A 153 -2.32 -7.91 6.07
CA TRP A 153 -3.39 -7.23 6.81
C TRP A 153 -2.99 -6.77 8.23
N ARG A 154 -1.69 -6.60 8.52
CA ARG A 154 -1.15 -6.16 9.82
C ARG A 154 -1.01 -4.65 9.87
N SER A 155 -1.35 -4.03 11.00
CA SER A 155 -1.36 -2.57 11.20
C SER A 155 0.02 -1.89 11.18
N ILE A 156 1.10 -2.66 11.15
CA ILE A 156 2.45 -2.12 10.93
C ILE A 156 2.68 -1.67 9.48
N TRP A 157 1.80 -2.05 8.53
CA TRP A 157 1.86 -1.69 7.12
C TRP A 157 0.73 -0.73 6.76
N GLY A 158 0.98 0.14 5.80
CA GLY A 158 0.02 1.15 5.37
C GLY A 158 0.19 1.57 3.92
N ALA A 159 -0.56 2.57 3.52
CA ALA A 159 -0.61 3.11 2.15
C ALA A 159 0.75 3.61 1.65
N ASP A 160 1.72 3.88 2.52
CA ASP A 160 3.09 4.25 2.17
C ASP A 160 3.77 3.24 1.23
N LEU A 161 3.41 1.96 1.29
CA LEU A 161 3.92 0.93 0.38
C LEU A 161 3.61 1.21 -1.09
N MET A 162 2.52 1.90 -1.38
CA MET A 162 2.02 2.12 -2.74
C MET A 162 2.35 3.51 -3.29
N ASP A 163 3.08 4.35 -2.55
CA ASP A 163 3.39 5.73 -2.95
C ASP A 163 4.13 5.82 -4.28
N ALA A 164 5.09 4.94 -4.52
CA ALA A 164 5.85 4.90 -5.76
C ALA A 164 4.93 4.65 -6.97
N LEU A 165 4.02 3.68 -6.85
CA LEU A 165 3.04 3.38 -7.90
C LEU A 165 2.02 4.51 -8.06
N ALA A 166 1.55 5.10 -6.95
CA ALA A 166 0.63 6.23 -7.00
C ALA A 166 1.21 7.42 -7.77
N ALA A 167 2.49 7.73 -7.53
CA ALA A 167 3.22 8.76 -8.24
C ALA A 167 3.43 8.42 -9.72
N ASP A 168 3.77 7.17 -10.04
CA ASP A 168 3.97 6.71 -11.42
C ASP A 168 2.67 6.74 -12.22
N LEU A 169 1.59 6.21 -11.67
CA LEU A 169 0.25 6.24 -12.28
C LEU A 169 -0.20 7.67 -12.56
N THR A 170 0.05 8.60 -11.63
CA THR A 170 -0.30 10.00 -11.82
C THR A 170 0.48 10.64 -12.97
N ARG A 171 1.78 10.33 -13.11
CA ARG A 171 2.58 10.77 -14.26
C ARG A 171 2.10 10.16 -15.59
N ARG A 172 1.53 8.97 -15.55
CA ARG A 172 0.90 8.30 -16.70
C ARG A 172 -0.51 8.82 -17.01
N GLY A 173 -1.01 9.82 -16.29
CA GLY A 173 -2.32 10.45 -16.56
C GLY A 173 -3.50 9.78 -15.87
N TYR A 174 -3.27 8.94 -14.86
CA TYR A 174 -4.31 8.43 -13.97
C TYR A 174 -4.53 9.37 -12.78
N ALA A 175 -5.74 9.49 -12.31
CA ALA A 175 -5.99 9.95 -10.95
C ALA A 175 -5.70 8.77 -10.01
N SER A 176 -4.69 8.89 -9.14
CA SER A 176 -4.37 7.84 -8.18
C SER A 176 -5.07 8.09 -6.85
N TRP A 177 -5.79 7.07 -6.37
CA TRP A 177 -6.47 7.04 -5.07
C TRP A 177 -5.85 5.96 -4.22
N ASN A 178 -4.84 6.32 -3.40
CA ASN A 178 -4.07 5.42 -2.56
C ASN A 178 -4.74 5.30 -1.21
N LEU A 179 -5.45 4.19 -0.99
CA LEU A 179 -6.29 3.95 0.19
C LEU A 179 -5.50 3.43 1.37
N GLU A 180 -5.72 4.05 2.52
CA GLU A 180 -5.51 3.47 3.84
C GLU A 180 -6.82 2.87 4.33
N TYR A 181 -6.77 1.84 5.14
CA TYR A 181 -7.94 1.14 5.69
C TYR A 181 -7.62 0.54 7.05
N ARG A 182 -8.62 0.36 7.90
CA ARG A 182 -8.47 -0.27 9.22
C ARG A 182 -8.05 -1.73 9.07
N ARG A 183 -7.04 -2.16 9.80
CA ARG A 183 -6.51 -3.54 9.75
C ARG A 183 -7.17 -4.44 10.79
N PRO A 184 -7.29 -5.76 10.47
CA PRO A 184 -8.03 -6.72 11.31
C PRO A 184 -7.43 -6.94 12.68
N ASP A 185 -6.12 -6.81 12.82
CA ASP A 185 -5.42 -6.96 14.12
C ASP A 185 -5.83 -5.93 15.17
N ARG A 186 -6.46 -4.81 14.74
CA ARG A 186 -6.98 -3.76 15.61
C ARG A 186 -8.50 -3.61 15.55
N HIS A 187 -9.11 -3.88 14.40
CA HIS A 187 -10.51 -3.52 14.14
C HIS A 187 -11.37 -4.69 13.66
N GLY A 188 -10.76 -5.87 13.45
CA GLY A 188 -11.45 -7.04 12.90
C GLY A 188 -11.62 -6.99 11.38
N TRP A 189 -11.87 -8.16 10.79
CA TRP A 189 -11.92 -8.35 9.34
C TRP A 189 -13.00 -7.53 8.64
N ASP A 190 -14.17 -7.43 9.26
CA ASP A 190 -15.32 -6.75 8.66
C ASP A 190 -15.06 -5.25 8.49
N ALA A 191 -14.31 -4.62 9.42
CA ALA A 191 -13.90 -3.22 9.29
C ALA A 191 -13.01 -3.01 8.06
N THR A 192 -12.03 -3.88 7.84
CA THR A 192 -11.12 -3.80 6.69
C THR A 192 -11.88 -3.83 5.36
N THR A 193 -12.80 -4.77 5.22
CA THR A 193 -13.54 -4.95 3.96
C THR A 193 -14.57 -3.85 3.71
N GLN A 194 -15.22 -3.37 4.78
CA GLN A 194 -16.12 -2.21 4.71
C GLN A 194 -15.37 -0.92 4.33
N ASP A 195 -14.15 -0.75 4.83
CA ASP A 195 -13.34 0.42 4.52
C ASP A 195 -12.90 0.44 3.05
N VAL A 196 -12.50 -0.70 2.51
CA VAL A 196 -12.17 -0.80 1.08
C VAL A 196 -13.38 -0.46 0.21
N GLU A 197 -14.56 -0.97 0.55
CA GLU A 197 -15.81 -0.62 -0.15
C GLU A 197 -16.13 0.87 0.01
N ALA A 198 -16.06 1.42 1.22
CA ALA A 198 -16.35 2.82 1.48
C ALA A 198 -15.38 3.75 0.73
N GLY A 199 -14.09 3.41 0.69
CA GLY A 199 -13.09 4.15 -0.07
C GLY A 199 -13.34 4.15 -1.57
N LEU A 200 -13.85 3.06 -2.14
CA LEU A 200 -14.28 2.99 -3.53
C LEU A 200 -15.55 3.83 -3.78
N VAL A 201 -16.53 3.74 -2.88
CA VAL A 201 -17.79 4.51 -2.98
C VAL A 201 -17.54 6.01 -2.85
N ALA A 202 -16.55 6.44 -2.06
CA ALA A 202 -16.17 7.84 -1.89
C ALA A 202 -15.76 8.52 -3.21
N LEU A 203 -15.29 7.78 -4.20
CA LEU A 203 -14.97 8.30 -5.54
C LEU A 203 -16.14 9.05 -6.18
N ARG A 204 -17.39 8.68 -5.87
CA ARG A 204 -18.58 9.39 -6.40
C ARG A 204 -18.68 10.83 -5.89
N GLU A 205 -18.40 11.02 -4.60
CA GLU A 205 -18.40 12.37 -4.03
C GLU A 205 -17.20 13.16 -4.57
N LEU A 206 -16.04 12.53 -4.67
CA LEU A 206 -14.84 13.14 -5.20
C LEU A 206 -14.99 13.57 -6.67
N ALA A 207 -15.74 12.82 -7.47
CA ALA A 207 -15.98 13.13 -8.88
C ALA A 207 -16.93 14.31 -9.11
N ARG A 208 -17.61 14.84 -8.09
CA ARG A 208 -18.48 16.01 -8.23
C ARG A 208 -17.69 17.28 -8.57
N ASP A 209 -16.51 17.42 -8.01
CA ASP A 209 -15.67 18.63 -8.13
C ASP A 209 -14.30 18.32 -8.74
N ARG A 210 -14.03 17.06 -9.09
CA ARG A 210 -12.75 16.62 -9.67
C ARG A 210 -12.98 15.84 -10.95
N PRO A 211 -12.10 15.98 -11.93
CA PRO A 211 -12.25 15.36 -13.24
C PRO A 211 -11.87 13.86 -13.19
N LEU A 212 -12.68 13.05 -12.52
CA LEU A 212 -12.50 11.60 -12.38
C LEU A 212 -13.45 10.85 -13.31
N ASP A 213 -12.93 9.89 -14.06
CA ASP A 213 -13.72 8.99 -14.90
C ASP A 213 -14.09 7.73 -14.12
N LEU A 214 -15.33 7.66 -13.65
CA LEU A 214 -15.83 6.55 -12.84
C LEU A 214 -16.22 5.31 -13.66
N ASP A 215 -16.21 5.39 -14.98
CA ASP A 215 -16.38 4.23 -15.87
C ASP A 215 -15.05 3.53 -16.17
N ARG A 216 -13.93 4.20 -15.90
CA ARG A 216 -12.58 3.69 -16.10
C ARG A 216 -11.81 3.59 -14.77
N ILE A 217 -12.36 2.83 -13.82
CA ILE A 217 -11.70 2.55 -12.53
C ILE A 217 -10.92 1.24 -12.64
N VAL A 218 -9.62 1.29 -12.36
CA VAL A 218 -8.79 0.12 -12.10
C VAL A 218 -8.48 0.02 -10.61
N VAL A 219 -8.70 -1.16 -10.01
CA VAL A 219 -8.35 -1.43 -8.61
C VAL A 219 -7.11 -2.31 -8.61
N LEU A 220 -6.00 -1.79 -8.10
CA LEU A 220 -4.73 -2.50 -8.00
C LEU A 220 -4.41 -2.79 -6.54
N GLY A 221 -4.12 -4.03 -6.22
CA GLY A 221 -3.75 -4.41 -4.86
C GLY A 221 -2.48 -5.24 -4.81
N HIS A 222 -1.60 -4.93 -3.86
CA HIS A 222 -0.36 -5.66 -3.64
C HIS A 222 -0.52 -6.70 -2.53
N SER A 223 -0.08 -7.94 -2.75
CA SER A 223 -0.03 -8.99 -1.73
C SER A 223 -1.41 -9.20 -1.06
N ALA A 224 -1.55 -8.97 0.23
CA ALA A 224 -2.84 -8.94 0.94
C ALA A 224 -3.84 -7.94 0.31
N GLY A 225 -3.36 -6.82 -0.22
CA GLY A 225 -4.17 -5.87 -0.99
C GLY A 225 -4.68 -6.44 -2.31
N GLY A 226 -3.95 -7.37 -2.94
CA GLY A 226 -4.40 -8.09 -4.14
C GLY A 226 -5.64 -8.95 -3.87
N GLN A 227 -5.66 -9.60 -2.73
CA GLN A 227 -6.85 -10.31 -2.25
C GLN A 227 -8.03 -9.35 -2.05
N LEU A 228 -7.78 -8.19 -1.40
CA LEU A 228 -8.81 -7.17 -1.17
C LEU A 228 -9.33 -6.57 -2.48
N ALA A 229 -8.46 -6.36 -3.48
CA ALA A 229 -8.83 -5.84 -4.80
C ALA A 229 -9.79 -6.77 -5.54
N LEU A 230 -9.46 -8.07 -5.58
CA LEU A 230 -10.34 -9.06 -6.22
C LEU A 230 -11.65 -9.25 -5.46
N ARG A 231 -11.61 -9.23 -4.13
CA ARG A 231 -12.81 -9.26 -3.31
C ARG A 231 -13.71 -8.06 -3.60
N ALA A 232 -13.17 -6.83 -3.53
CA ALA A 232 -13.93 -5.61 -3.76
C ALA A 232 -14.53 -5.56 -5.18
N ALA A 233 -13.79 -6.01 -6.19
CA ALA A 233 -14.28 -6.12 -7.54
C ALA A 233 -15.48 -7.09 -7.64
N ALA A 234 -15.39 -8.26 -7.02
CA ALA A 234 -16.48 -9.23 -6.96
C ALA A 234 -17.71 -8.73 -6.17
N ASP A 235 -17.50 -7.96 -5.09
CA ASP A 235 -18.57 -7.35 -4.28
C ASP A 235 -19.31 -6.26 -5.04
N LEU A 236 -18.62 -5.54 -5.95
CA LEU A 236 -19.20 -4.47 -6.79
C LEU A 236 -19.76 -5.00 -8.12
N ALA A 237 -19.39 -6.21 -8.53
CA ALA A 237 -19.86 -6.81 -9.77
C ALA A 237 -21.40 -6.93 -9.78
N GLY A 238 -22.01 -6.46 -10.86
CA GLY A 238 -23.47 -6.53 -11.03
C GLY A 238 -24.29 -5.54 -10.21
N ARG A 239 -23.66 -4.65 -9.42
CA ARG A 239 -24.39 -3.55 -8.78
C ARG A 239 -24.84 -2.53 -9.86
N THR A 240 -26.10 -2.17 -9.82
CA THR A 240 -26.70 -1.18 -10.75
C THR A 240 -26.35 0.26 -10.36
N SER A 241 -25.82 0.45 -9.15
CA SER A 241 -25.42 1.76 -8.62
C SER A 241 -24.09 1.61 -7.88
N GLY A 242 -23.12 2.47 -8.16
CA GLY A 242 -21.79 2.44 -7.55
C GLY A 242 -20.68 2.69 -8.56
N PRO A 243 -19.44 2.80 -8.10
CA PRO A 243 -18.30 2.85 -8.99
C PRO A 243 -18.19 1.55 -9.77
N ARG A 244 -17.88 1.64 -11.06
CA ARG A 244 -17.71 0.46 -11.92
C ARG A 244 -16.22 0.10 -12.00
N VAL A 245 -15.86 -1.06 -11.46
CA VAL A 245 -14.50 -1.59 -11.63
C VAL A 245 -14.37 -2.14 -13.06
N ALA A 246 -13.58 -1.45 -13.88
CA ALA A 246 -13.31 -1.84 -15.27
C ALA A 246 -12.23 -2.93 -15.35
N LEU A 247 -11.32 -2.96 -14.38
CA LEU A 247 -10.24 -3.94 -14.27
C LEU A 247 -9.83 -4.12 -12.79
N ALA A 248 -9.71 -5.35 -12.34
CA ALA A 248 -9.05 -5.69 -11.07
C ALA A 248 -7.64 -6.20 -11.34
N VAL A 249 -6.64 -5.67 -10.63
CA VAL A 249 -5.24 -6.07 -10.78
C VAL A 249 -4.71 -6.60 -9.45
N SER A 250 -4.28 -7.84 -9.46
CA SER A 250 -3.61 -8.48 -8.31
C SER A 250 -2.11 -8.47 -8.56
N LEU A 251 -1.38 -7.73 -7.76
CA LEU A 251 0.08 -7.65 -7.76
C LEU A 251 0.62 -8.57 -6.67
N ALA A 252 1.09 -9.77 -7.05
CA ALA A 252 1.54 -10.83 -6.15
C ALA A 252 0.54 -11.16 -5.02
N GLY A 253 -0.74 -11.29 -5.36
CA GLY A 253 -1.84 -11.38 -4.40
C GLY A 253 -1.95 -12.70 -3.66
N VAL A 254 -2.51 -12.64 -2.43
CA VAL A 254 -2.87 -13.84 -1.64
C VAL A 254 -4.24 -14.34 -2.12
N LEU A 255 -4.27 -15.22 -3.14
CA LEU A 255 -5.48 -15.54 -3.89
C LEU A 255 -6.21 -16.82 -3.47
N ASP A 256 -5.61 -17.62 -2.59
CA ASP A 256 -6.23 -18.82 -1.99
C ASP A 256 -6.04 -18.75 -0.47
N LEU A 257 -7.03 -18.17 0.21
CA LEU A 257 -6.93 -17.95 1.66
C LEU A 257 -7.00 -19.26 2.44
N ALA A 258 -7.81 -20.22 1.98
CA ALA A 258 -7.95 -21.48 2.67
C ALA A 258 -6.66 -22.31 2.62
N GLU A 259 -6.01 -22.35 1.45
CA GLU A 259 -4.74 -23.04 1.28
C GLU A 259 -3.60 -22.27 1.97
N GLY A 260 -3.60 -20.93 1.88
CA GLY A 260 -2.63 -20.08 2.57
C GLY A 260 -2.66 -20.27 4.09
N GLU A 261 -3.85 -20.42 4.69
CA GLU A 261 -3.97 -20.78 6.10
C GLU A 261 -3.41 -22.17 6.39
N ARG A 262 -3.75 -23.18 5.58
CA ARG A 262 -3.27 -24.54 5.73
C ARG A 262 -1.74 -24.66 5.62
N ARG A 263 -1.11 -23.84 4.78
CA ARG A 263 0.35 -23.76 4.61
C ARG A 263 1.02 -22.81 5.61
N TYR A 264 0.25 -22.25 6.56
CA TYR A 264 0.75 -21.31 7.57
C TYR A 264 1.43 -20.07 6.97
N LEU A 265 0.89 -19.58 5.84
CA LEU A 265 1.43 -18.43 5.10
C LEU A 265 1.56 -17.20 6.02
N GLY A 266 2.73 -16.56 5.99
CA GLY A 266 3.01 -15.35 6.76
C GLY A 266 2.88 -15.57 8.28
N ASP A 267 3.28 -16.76 8.76
CA ASP A 267 3.20 -17.14 10.18
C ASP A 267 1.76 -17.09 10.70
N GLY A 268 0.82 -17.70 9.95
CA GLY A 268 -0.58 -17.77 10.33
C GLY A 268 -1.35 -16.47 10.12
N ALA A 269 -0.85 -15.58 9.25
CA ALA A 269 -1.45 -14.26 9.00
C ALA A 269 -2.89 -14.35 8.50
N VAL A 270 -3.24 -15.38 7.71
CA VAL A 270 -4.59 -15.55 7.16
C VAL A 270 -5.61 -15.81 8.28
N ALA A 271 -5.36 -16.79 9.14
CA ALA A 271 -6.25 -17.09 10.26
C ALA A 271 -6.32 -15.92 11.25
N ALA A 272 -5.18 -15.25 11.51
CA ALA A 272 -5.15 -14.06 12.37
C ALA A 272 -6.03 -12.93 11.80
N ALA A 273 -5.98 -12.67 10.51
CA ALA A 273 -6.77 -11.64 9.86
C ALA A 273 -8.27 -11.98 9.82
N LEU A 274 -8.64 -13.22 9.46
CA LEU A 274 -10.03 -13.65 9.35
C LEU A 274 -10.66 -14.02 10.70
N GLY A 275 -9.86 -14.06 11.78
CA GLY A 275 -10.33 -14.41 13.13
C GLY A 275 -10.58 -15.89 13.31
N GLY A 276 -9.92 -16.76 12.55
CA GLY A 276 -9.98 -18.22 12.66
C GLY A 276 -9.68 -18.94 11.36
N SER A 277 -9.70 -20.27 11.42
CA SER A 277 -9.54 -21.18 10.28
C SER A 277 -10.80 -21.26 9.41
N PRO A 278 -10.74 -21.90 8.22
CA PRO A 278 -11.95 -22.18 7.42
C PRO A 278 -13.04 -22.95 8.16
N ALA A 279 -12.67 -23.75 9.16
CA ALA A 279 -13.61 -24.50 9.98
C ALA A 279 -14.31 -23.62 11.04
N THR A 280 -13.61 -22.64 11.60
CA THR A 280 -14.11 -21.78 12.70
C THR A 280 -14.67 -20.44 12.20
N ALA A 281 -14.29 -19.98 11.02
CA ALA A 281 -14.78 -18.76 10.38
C ALA A 281 -15.27 -18.99 8.93
N PRO A 282 -16.10 -20.02 8.65
CA PRO A 282 -16.43 -20.48 7.29
C PRO A 282 -17.06 -19.38 6.43
N ARG A 283 -17.89 -18.53 7.02
CA ARG A 283 -18.53 -17.42 6.31
C ARG A 283 -17.49 -16.40 5.80
N ARG A 284 -16.52 -16.00 6.64
CA ARG A 284 -15.47 -15.04 6.24
C ARG A 284 -14.62 -15.57 5.09
N TYR A 285 -14.28 -16.87 5.09
CA TYR A 285 -13.60 -17.48 3.95
C TYR A 285 -14.48 -17.53 2.71
N ALA A 286 -15.76 -17.90 2.82
CA ALA A 286 -16.66 -17.91 1.67
C ALA A 286 -16.82 -16.53 1.02
N GLU A 287 -16.85 -15.47 1.82
CA GLU A 287 -17.00 -14.08 1.35
C GLU A 287 -15.69 -13.42 0.92
N SER A 288 -14.54 -13.93 1.36
CA SER A 288 -13.26 -13.22 1.22
C SER A 288 -12.22 -13.94 0.38
N ASP A 289 -12.30 -15.27 0.27
CA ASP A 289 -11.33 -16.06 -0.47
C ASP A 289 -11.56 -15.93 -1.98
N PRO A 290 -10.62 -15.30 -2.74
CA PRO A 290 -10.79 -15.11 -4.17
C PRO A 290 -11.07 -16.43 -4.91
N MET A 291 -10.42 -17.53 -4.52
CA MET A 291 -10.62 -18.85 -5.11
C MET A 291 -12.07 -19.33 -4.97
N ARG A 292 -12.75 -19.00 -3.88
CA ARG A 292 -14.15 -19.36 -3.60
C ARG A 292 -15.18 -18.41 -4.22
N ARG A 293 -14.70 -17.25 -4.72
CA ARG A 293 -15.52 -16.20 -5.31
C ARG A 293 -15.59 -16.24 -6.84
N LEU A 294 -15.02 -17.28 -7.45
CA LEU A 294 -15.09 -17.47 -8.89
C LEU A 294 -16.50 -17.93 -9.33
N PRO A 295 -17.02 -17.42 -10.46
CA PRO A 295 -16.46 -16.36 -11.29
C PRO A 295 -16.65 -14.96 -10.66
N THR A 296 -15.61 -14.10 -10.79
CA THR A 296 -15.66 -12.70 -10.31
C THR A 296 -16.51 -11.81 -11.22
N ARG A 297 -16.61 -12.15 -12.50
CA ARG A 297 -17.31 -11.38 -13.55
C ARG A 297 -16.74 -9.98 -13.80
N VAL A 298 -15.52 -9.72 -13.32
CA VAL A 298 -14.77 -8.50 -13.60
C VAL A 298 -13.48 -8.88 -14.29
N PRO A 299 -13.11 -8.21 -15.37
CA PRO A 299 -11.80 -8.44 -15.99
C PRO A 299 -10.68 -8.37 -14.96
N THR A 300 -9.78 -9.34 -14.99
CA THR A 300 -8.76 -9.49 -13.96
C THR A 300 -7.37 -9.66 -14.61
N LEU A 301 -6.40 -8.90 -14.10
CA LEU A 301 -4.99 -9.05 -14.42
C LEU A 301 -4.25 -9.56 -13.18
N LEU A 302 -3.64 -10.72 -13.28
CA LEU A 302 -2.76 -11.27 -12.26
C LEU A 302 -1.32 -10.99 -12.67
N VAL A 303 -0.55 -10.43 -11.76
CA VAL A 303 0.87 -10.09 -11.96
C VAL A 303 1.69 -10.77 -10.88
N GLN A 304 2.66 -11.59 -11.27
CA GLN A 304 3.44 -12.41 -10.35
C GLN A 304 4.92 -12.42 -10.72
N GLY A 305 5.78 -12.08 -9.76
CA GLY A 305 7.21 -12.27 -9.87
C GLY A 305 7.61 -13.74 -9.67
N THR A 306 8.46 -14.30 -10.54
CA THR A 306 8.89 -15.71 -10.45
C THR A 306 9.86 -15.99 -9.30
N GLU A 307 10.47 -14.94 -8.74
CA GLU A 307 11.41 -15.00 -7.61
C GLU A 307 10.74 -14.72 -6.26
N ASP A 308 9.41 -14.64 -6.25
CA ASP A 308 8.59 -14.51 -5.05
C ASP A 308 8.49 -15.84 -4.28
N SER A 309 7.85 -15.82 -3.11
CA SER A 309 7.48 -17.02 -2.36
C SER A 309 6.79 -18.04 -3.28
N LEU A 310 7.25 -19.29 -3.24
CA LEU A 310 6.67 -20.38 -4.03
C LEU A 310 5.20 -20.61 -3.74
N ASP A 311 4.75 -20.31 -2.52
CA ASP A 311 3.33 -20.41 -2.16
C ASP A 311 2.47 -19.36 -2.87
N LEU A 312 2.98 -18.14 -3.06
CA LEU A 312 2.29 -17.10 -3.82
C LEU A 312 2.31 -17.39 -5.32
N VAL A 313 3.45 -17.81 -5.86
CA VAL A 313 3.56 -18.21 -7.27
C VAL A 313 2.58 -19.36 -7.58
N ASP A 314 2.55 -20.42 -6.76
CA ASP A 314 1.62 -21.54 -6.88
C ASP A 314 0.15 -21.08 -6.81
N ALA A 315 -0.19 -20.27 -5.80
CA ALA A 315 -1.56 -19.78 -5.62
C ALA A 315 -2.05 -18.95 -6.80
N ASN A 316 -1.19 -18.05 -7.34
CA ASN A 316 -1.54 -17.21 -8.49
C ASN A 316 -1.72 -18.04 -9.77
N ARG A 317 -0.86 -19.03 -10.02
CA ARG A 317 -0.99 -19.95 -11.17
C ARG A 317 -2.27 -20.78 -11.08
N ARG A 318 -2.59 -21.34 -9.88
CA ARG A 318 -3.83 -22.12 -9.66
C ARG A 318 -5.07 -21.24 -9.82
N TYR A 319 -5.03 -20.02 -9.29
CA TYR A 319 -6.12 -19.07 -9.46
C TYR A 319 -6.37 -18.72 -10.93
N ALA A 320 -5.31 -18.45 -11.71
CA ALA A 320 -5.44 -18.17 -13.14
C ALA A 320 -6.16 -19.29 -13.90
N VAL A 321 -5.77 -20.55 -13.63
CA VAL A 321 -6.41 -21.73 -14.25
C VAL A 321 -7.87 -21.87 -13.81
N ALA A 322 -8.16 -21.70 -12.51
CA ALA A 322 -9.50 -21.82 -11.97
C ALA A 322 -10.44 -20.72 -12.49
N ALA A 323 -9.97 -19.46 -12.56
CA ALA A 323 -10.73 -18.32 -13.07
C ALA A 323 -11.06 -18.48 -14.55
N ALA A 324 -10.09 -18.90 -15.38
CA ALA A 324 -10.33 -19.19 -16.78
C ALA A 324 -11.33 -20.35 -16.96
N GLY A 325 -11.21 -21.41 -16.15
CA GLY A 325 -12.15 -22.53 -16.13
C GLY A 325 -13.56 -22.14 -15.68
N ALA A 326 -13.71 -21.12 -14.85
CA ALA A 326 -14.99 -20.56 -14.43
C ALA A 326 -15.58 -19.56 -15.45
N GLY A 327 -14.87 -19.26 -16.54
CA GLY A 327 -15.31 -18.36 -17.60
C GLY A 327 -15.03 -16.87 -17.33
N ASP A 328 -14.16 -16.54 -16.37
CA ASP A 328 -13.71 -15.17 -16.15
C ASP A 328 -12.73 -14.70 -17.25
N ASP A 329 -12.78 -13.40 -17.55
CA ASP A 329 -11.78 -12.72 -18.38
C ASP A 329 -10.53 -12.45 -17.53
N VAL A 330 -9.60 -13.41 -17.50
CA VAL A 330 -8.39 -13.38 -16.69
C VAL A 330 -7.14 -13.42 -17.58
N ARG A 331 -6.20 -12.52 -17.31
CA ARG A 331 -4.84 -12.54 -17.88
C ARG A 331 -3.84 -12.74 -16.75
N HIS A 332 -2.87 -13.64 -16.96
CA HIS A 332 -1.76 -13.86 -16.03
C HIS A 332 -0.45 -13.39 -16.68
N LEU A 333 0.20 -12.44 -16.02
CA LEU A 333 1.51 -11.89 -16.36
C LEU A 333 2.50 -12.38 -15.30
N GLU A 334 3.42 -13.25 -15.70
CA GLU A 334 4.45 -13.80 -14.83
C GLU A 334 5.83 -13.48 -15.44
N GLN A 335 6.72 -12.88 -14.66
CA GLN A 335 8.06 -12.45 -15.10
C GLN A 335 9.07 -12.54 -13.96
N PRO A 336 10.40 -12.50 -14.27
CA PRO A 336 11.42 -12.37 -13.24
C PRO A 336 11.19 -11.16 -12.32
N GLY A 337 11.37 -11.37 -11.04
CA GLY A 337 11.20 -10.36 -9.99
C GLY A 337 10.72 -10.97 -8.68
N ASP A 338 11.06 -10.32 -7.58
CA ASP A 338 10.64 -10.71 -6.25
C ASP A 338 9.24 -10.15 -5.90
N HIS A 339 8.85 -10.34 -4.63
CA HIS A 339 7.55 -9.87 -4.11
C HIS A 339 7.31 -8.36 -4.23
N PHE A 340 8.37 -7.55 -4.30
CA PHE A 340 8.28 -6.10 -4.36
C PHE A 340 8.54 -5.55 -5.77
N ALA A 341 9.09 -6.34 -6.68
CA ALA A 341 9.29 -5.92 -8.07
C ALA A 341 7.97 -5.52 -8.76
N VAL A 342 6.85 -6.15 -8.39
CA VAL A 342 5.51 -5.84 -8.91
C VAL A 342 4.98 -4.46 -8.48
N ILE A 343 5.60 -3.83 -7.48
CA ILE A 343 5.28 -2.48 -7.02
C ILE A 343 6.45 -1.49 -7.16
N ASP A 344 7.48 -1.86 -7.92
CA ASP A 344 8.57 -0.96 -8.29
C ASP A 344 8.33 -0.36 -9.68
N PRO A 345 8.12 0.97 -9.80
CA PRO A 345 7.93 1.62 -11.09
C PRO A 345 9.08 1.45 -12.08
N ALA A 346 10.28 1.15 -11.60
CA ALA A 346 11.45 0.94 -12.47
C ALA A 346 11.55 -0.49 -13.01
N SER A 347 10.80 -1.44 -12.47
CA SER A 347 10.85 -2.84 -12.86
C SER A 347 10.19 -3.10 -14.22
N VAL A 348 10.69 -4.09 -14.95
CA VAL A 348 10.11 -4.53 -16.23
C VAL A 348 8.69 -5.04 -16.04
N ILE A 349 8.46 -5.84 -14.99
CA ILE A 349 7.15 -6.42 -14.70
C ILE A 349 6.08 -5.32 -14.47
N TRP A 350 6.43 -4.19 -13.82
CA TRP A 350 5.51 -3.07 -13.68
C TRP A 350 5.26 -2.37 -15.02
N GLN A 351 6.29 -2.16 -15.87
CA GLN A 351 6.10 -1.54 -17.18
C GLN A 351 5.15 -2.37 -18.06
N ASP A 352 5.29 -3.69 -18.06
CA ASP A 352 4.42 -4.59 -18.81
C ASP A 352 3.01 -4.68 -18.18
N THR A 353 2.92 -4.56 -16.85
CA THR A 353 1.64 -4.41 -16.15
C THR A 353 0.90 -3.19 -16.67
N MET A 354 1.56 -2.05 -16.75
CA MET A 354 0.94 -0.81 -17.23
C MET A 354 0.55 -0.89 -18.71
N THR A 355 1.36 -1.53 -19.54
CA THR A 355 1.00 -1.81 -20.94
C THR A 355 -0.30 -2.61 -21.03
N ALA A 356 -0.47 -3.63 -20.16
CA ALA A 356 -1.68 -4.43 -20.14
C ALA A 356 -2.90 -3.65 -19.58
N VAL A 357 -2.70 -2.81 -18.58
CA VAL A 357 -3.73 -1.93 -18.01
C VAL A 357 -4.20 -0.91 -19.04
N ASP A 358 -3.26 -0.21 -19.72
CA ASP A 358 -3.57 0.80 -20.73
C ASP A 358 -4.35 0.19 -21.90
N ALA A 359 -3.90 -0.95 -22.41
CA ALA A 359 -4.62 -1.66 -23.48
C ALA A 359 -6.05 -2.04 -23.07
N ARG A 360 -6.27 -2.44 -21.81
CA ARG A 360 -7.61 -2.79 -21.31
C ARG A 360 -8.52 -1.59 -21.16
N LEU A 361 -7.99 -0.44 -20.81
CA LEU A 361 -8.75 0.81 -20.64
C LEU A 361 -8.84 1.65 -21.92
N GLY A 362 -8.31 1.14 -23.06
CA GLY A 362 -8.36 1.81 -24.36
C GLY A 362 -7.46 3.06 -24.43
N ARG A 363 -6.26 2.95 -23.85
CA ARG A 363 -5.27 4.04 -23.81
C ARG A 363 -4.03 3.69 -24.61
#